data_8c4eb45a51f484a1dd1e9f9b954a819b
#
_entry.id   8c4eb45a51f484a1dd1e9f9b954a819b
#
_cell.length_a   1.000
_cell.length_b   1.000
_cell.length_c   1.000
_cell.angle_alpha   90.00
_cell.angle_beta   90.00
_cell.angle_gamma   90.00
#
_symmetry.space_group_name_H-M   'P 1'
#
loop_
_entity.id
_entity.type
_entity.pdbx_description
1 polymer ?
#
loop_
_entity_poly.entity_id
_entity_poly.type
_entity_poly.pdbx_seq_one_letter_code
_entity_poly.pdbx_strand_id
1 'polypeptide(L)'
;EPSINIANQSFSSNKVDVNLVTPDNWQKIEPKSSMRDSEYIIRNSKGEFNLIVFKNIGGSVDQNINRWINQFSGDQNEKMPLISKEIERNGIKFTFLQNSGSFNGGMGQSEEFDNAALIGFIVQNSQNTYYYKAVAEVDVLHESKENIIDTILKSSI
;
A
#
# COMPACT_ATOMS: atom_id res chain seq x y z
N GLU A 1 31.54 -1.70 -10.15
CA GLU A 1 31.22 -1.85 -10.20
C GLU A 1 31.18 -2.08 -10.54
N PRO A 2 31.08 -2.07 -10.50
CA PRO A 2 30.76 -2.60 -10.67
C PRO A 2 30.39 -2.91 -11.02
N SER A 3 30.13 -3.06 -10.90
CA SER A 3 29.55 -3.38 -11.06
C SER A 3 29.02 -3.62 -11.44
N ILE A 4 28.80 -3.79 -11.39
CA ILE A 4 28.18 -4.11 -11.44
C ILE A 4 27.77 -4.40 -12.03
N ASN A 5 27.50 -4.63 -12.01
CA ASN A 5 27.01 -4.90 -12.27
C ASN A 5 26.62 -5.06 -12.77
N ILE A 6 26.45 -5.10 -12.91
CA ILE A 6 25.97 -5.21 -13.06
C ILE A 6 25.56 -5.55 -13.64
N ALA A 7 25.47 -5.83 -13.82
CA ALA A 7 25.07 -6.05 -13.97
C ALA A 7 24.55 -6.28 -14.32
N ASN A 8 24.21 -6.44 -14.31
CA ASN A 8 23.71 -6.41 -14.28
C ASN A 8 23.30 -6.13 -14.49
N GLN A 9 23.07 -6.03 -14.46
CA GLN A 9 22.65 -5.48 -14.34
C GLN A 9 22.24 -5.08 -14.89
N SER A 10 22.05 -5.19 -15.19
CA SER A 10 21.68 -4.61 -15.39
C SER A 10 21.18 -4.15 -15.84
N PHE A 11 20.70 -4.20 -15.88
CA PHE A 11 20.19 -3.57 -15.80
C PHE A 11 19.55 -3.18 -16.15
N SER A 12 19.30 -3.58 -16.35
CA SER A 12 18.69 -2.99 -16.28
C SER A 12 18.11 -2.44 -16.08
N SER A 13 18.16 -3.11 -16.15
CA SER A 13 17.38 -2.35 -15.81
C SER A 13 17.56 -1.16 -15.19
N ASN A 14 17.57 -0.40 -15.49
CA ASN A 14 17.54 0.93 -15.12
C ASN A 14 16.27 1.43 -14.59
N LYS A 15 15.43 0.54 -14.16
CA LYS A 15 14.26 0.91 -13.45
C LYS A 15 14.62 1.37 -12.09
N VAL A 16 14.13 2.55 -11.72
CA VAL A 16 14.28 3.04 -10.37
C VAL A 16 13.01 2.63 -9.64
N ASP A 17 13.08 1.54 -8.93
CA ASP A 17 11.95 1.05 -8.14
C ASP A 17 12.03 1.59 -6.73
N VAL A 18 10.88 1.72 -6.09
CA VAL A 18 10.86 2.07 -4.68
C VAL A 18 11.50 0.95 -3.89
N ASN A 19 12.51 1.29 -3.13
CA ASN A 19 13.24 0.31 -2.31
C ASN A 19 12.54 0.19 -0.96
N LEU A 20 11.81 -0.90 -0.78
CA LEU A 20 11.04 -1.15 0.42
C LEU A 20 11.77 -2.16 1.30
N VAL A 21 12.28 -1.68 2.43
CA VAL A 21 12.93 -2.55 3.42
C VAL A 21 11.85 -2.95 4.42
N THR A 22 11.49 -4.22 4.42
CA THR A 22 10.36 -4.70 5.20
C THR A 22 10.78 -5.28 6.55
N PRO A 23 9.94 -5.12 7.58
CA PRO A 23 10.18 -5.76 8.88
C PRO A 23 9.96 -7.28 8.80
N ASP A 24 10.39 -7.97 9.86
CA ASP A 24 10.31 -9.44 9.91
C ASP A 24 8.87 -9.96 9.87
N ASN A 25 7.90 -9.16 10.29
CA ASN A 25 6.50 -9.60 10.29
C ASN A 25 5.82 -9.44 8.93
N TRP A 26 6.57 -9.04 7.90
CA TRP A 26 6.08 -8.95 6.53
C TRP A 26 6.68 -10.10 5.72
N GLN A 27 5.84 -10.85 5.05
CA GLN A 27 6.30 -11.95 4.18
C GLN A 27 5.93 -11.63 2.74
N LYS A 28 6.94 -11.51 1.89
CA LYS A 28 6.67 -11.29 0.46
C LYS A 28 6.22 -12.60 -0.16
N ILE A 29 5.13 -12.54 -0.92
CA ILE A 29 4.59 -13.71 -1.61
C ILE A 29 4.44 -13.40 -3.09
N GLU A 30 4.21 -14.43 -3.89
CA GLU A 30 3.91 -14.24 -5.31
C GLU A 30 2.57 -13.51 -5.43
N PRO A 31 2.50 -12.47 -6.25
CA PRO A 31 1.23 -11.77 -6.44
C PRO A 31 0.17 -12.69 -7.02
N LYS A 32 -1.05 -12.57 -6.51
CA LYS A 32 -2.16 -13.41 -6.95
C LYS A 32 -2.73 -12.99 -8.31
N SER A 33 -2.29 -11.86 -8.82
CA SER A 33 -2.78 -11.32 -10.09
C SER A 33 -1.64 -10.62 -10.80
N SER A 34 -1.60 -10.71 -12.12
CA SER A 34 -0.59 -10.04 -12.91
C SER A 34 -0.69 -8.52 -12.84
N MET A 35 -1.81 -7.99 -12.36
CA MET A 35 -1.99 -6.55 -12.18
C MET A 35 -1.25 -6.02 -10.95
N ARG A 36 -0.88 -6.91 -10.04
CA ARG A 36 -0.17 -6.53 -8.81
C ARG A 36 1.32 -6.60 -9.04
N ASP A 37 2.03 -5.53 -8.65
CA ASP A 37 3.49 -5.52 -8.74
C ASP A 37 4.12 -6.44 -7.69
N SER A 38 3.60 -6.38 -6.47
CA SER A 38 4.06 -7.24 -5.39
C SER A 38 2.97 -7.40 -4.35
N GLU A 39 3.17 -8.34 -3.45
CA GLU A 39 2.19 -8.63 -2.42
C GLU A 39 2.90 -9.15 -1.18
N TYR A 40 2.39 -8.75 -0.01
CA TYR A 40 2.97 -9.13 1.28
C TYR A 40 1.86 -9.61 2.20
N ILE A 41 2.19 -10.60 3.05
CA ILE A 41 1.35 -10.94 4.18
C ILE A 41 1.97 -10.29 5.41
N ILE A 42 1.18 -9.52 6.13
CA ILE A 42 1.62 -8.84 7.36
C ILE A 42 0.90 -9.50 8.53
N ARG A 43 1.66 -9.88 9.54
CA ARG A 43 1.13 -10.58 10.71
C ARG A 43 1.37 -9.78 11.97
N ASN A 44 0.40 -9.83 12.88
CA ASN A 44 0.53 -9.23 14.20
C ASN A 44 -0.26 -10.05 15.21
N SER A 45 -0.29 -9.60 16.47
CA SER A 45 -0.95 -10.34 17.54
C SER A 45 -2.46 -10.49 17.35
N LYS A 46 -3.06 -9.69 16.48
CA LYS A 46 -4.52 -9.72 16.24
C LYS A 46 -4.91 -10.53 15.01
N GLY A 47 -3.97 -10.83 14.13
CA GLY A 47 -4.26 -11.59 12.92
C GLY A 47 -3.29 -11.28 11.80
N GLU A 48 -3.74 -11.54 10.58
CA GLU A 48 -2.91 -11.27 9.41
C GLU A 48 -3.77 -10.70 8.29
N PHE A 49 -3.11 -10.03 7.36
CA PHE A 49 -3.78 -9.44 6.19
C PHE A 49 -2.75 -9.23 5.09
N ASN A 50 -3.25 -8.95 3.87
CA ASN A 50 -2.38 -8.74 2.72
C ASN A 50 -2.23 -7.26 2.44
N LEU A 51 -0.99 -6.85 2.14
CA LEU A 51 -0.69 -5.55 1.57
C LEU A 51 -0.36 -5.76 0.11
N ILE A 52 -1.07 -5.08 -0.76
CA ILE A 52 -0.94 -5.24 -2.21
C ILE A 52 -0.30 -3.99 -2.78
N VAL A 53 0.64 -4.19 -3.70
CA VAL A 53 1.33 -3.08 -4.38
C VAL A 53 1.00 -3.13 -5.86
N PHE A 54 0.49 -2.01 -6.38
CA PHE A 54 0.27 -1.82 -7.81
C PHE A 54 1.25 -0.78 -8.32
N LYS A 55 1.56 -0.83 -9.59
CA LYS A 55 2.48 0.13 -10.21
C LYS A 55 1.83 0.73 -11.44
N ASN A 56 1.82 2.05 -11.49
CA ASN A 56 1.35 2.82 -12.66
C ASN A 56 -0.02 2.41 -13.17
N ILE A 57 -0.95 2.16 -12.26
CA ILE A 57 -2.34 1.89 -12.66
C ILE A 57 -2.98 3.20 -13.13
N GLY A 58 -4.03 3.11 -13.93
CA GLY A 58 -4.64 4.27 -14.53
C GLY A 58 -5.35 5.19 -13.55
N GLY A 59 -5.63 6.40 -14.01
CA GLY A 59 -6.32 7.42 -13.24
C GLY A 59 -5.37 8.33 -12.49
N SER A 60 -5.90 9.46 -12.02
CA SER A 60 -5.13 10.40 -11.21
C SER A 60 -5.08 9.92 -9.77
N VAL A 61 -4.22 10.57 -8.97
CA VAL A 61 -4.16 10.31 -7.53
C VAL A 61 -5.54 10.53 -6.91
N ASP A 62 -6.17 11.67 -7.21
CA ASP A 62 -7.48 11.98 -6.64
C ASP A 62 -8.54 10.97 -7.04
N GLN A 63 -8.53 10.51 -8.30
CA GLN A 63 -9.49 9.51 -8.74
C GLN A 63 -9.31 8.19 -7.99
N ASN A 64 -8.07 7.78 -7.77
CA ASN A 64 -7.80 6.55 -7.04
C ASN A 64 -8.17 6.67 -5.57
N ILE A 65 -7.85 7.80 -4.95
CA ILE A 65 -8.24 8.04 -3.55
C ILE A 65 -9.77 8.00 -3.41
N ASN A 66 -10.49 8.69 -4.30
CA ASN A 66 -11.95 8.69 -4.26
C ASN A 66 -12.53 7.29 -4.47
N ARG A 67 -11.94 6.50 -5.36
CA ARG A 67 -12.39 5.13 -5.58
C ARG A 67 -12.22 4.29 -4.32
N TRP A 68 -11.09 4.44 -3.64
CA TRP A 68 -10.84 3.68 -2.41
C TRP A 68 -11.77 4.12 -1.29
N ILE A 69 -12.06 5.42 -1.16
CA ILE A 69 -13.02 5.92 -0.18
C ILE A 69 -14.40 5.32 -0.44
N ASN A 70 -14.80 5.27 -1.70
CA ASN A 70 -16.13 4.80 -2.08
C ASN A 70 -16.32 3.28 -1.95
N GLN A 71 -15.27 2.54 -1.65
CA GLN A 71 -15.38 1.11 -1.35
C GLN A 71 -15.94 0.86 0.04
N PHE A 72 -16.13 1.92 0.83
CA PHE A 72 -16.65 1.81 2.19
C PHE A 72 -17.97 2.53 2.31
N SER A 73 -18.85 2.00 3.15
CA SER A 73 -20.13 2.61 3.46
C SER A 73 -20.39 2.53 4.97
N GLY A 74 -21.43 3.22 5.42
CA GLY A 74 -21.79 3.22 6.83
C GLY A 74 -20.87 4.10 7.67
N ASP A 75 -20.97 3.93 8.98
CA ASP A 75 -20.22 4.76 9.92
C ASP A 75 -18.77 4.35 9.98
N GLN A 76 -17.89 5.34 10.12
CA GLN A 76 -16.47 5.08 10.34
C GLN A 76 -16.22 4.61 11.76
N ASN A 77 -15.17 3.82 11.94
CA ASN A 77 -14.74 3.38 13.26
C ASN A 77 -13.86 4.46 13.89
N GLU A 78 -14.03 4.70 15.18
CA GLU A 78 -13.29 5.75 15.90
C GLU A 78 -11.78 5.54 15.85
N LYS A 79 -11.32 4.30 15.78
CA LYS A 79 -9.89 4.00 15.73
C LYS A 79 -9.28 4.32 14.37
N MET A 80 -10.09 4.29 13.32
CA MET A 80 -9.62 4.45 11.95
C MET A 80 -10.48 5.43 11.18
N PRO A 81 -10.58 6.68 11.65
CA PRO A 81 -11.39 7.68 10.93
C PRO A 81 -10.78 8.02 9.58
N LEU A 82 -11.57 8.63 8.72
CA LEU A 82 -11.09 9.06 7.41
C LEU A 82 -10.01 10.12 7.57
N ILE A 83 -8.82 9.83 7.05
CA ILE A 83 -7.70 10.74 7.01
C ILE A 83 -7.10 10.67 5.62
N SER A 84 -6.86 11.83 5.02
CA SER A 84 -6.15 11.90 3.73
C SER A 84 -5.16 13.05 3.83
N LYS A 85 -3.88 12.77 3.57
CA LYS A 85 -2.86 13.82 3.63
C LYS A 85 -1.67 13.50 2.76
N GLU A 86 -0.93 14.55 2.40
CA GLU A 86 0.27 14.44 1.59
C GLU A 86 1.50 14.70 2.43
N ILE A 87 2.55 13.95 2.15
CA ILE A 87 3.85 14.08 2.79
C ILE A 87 4.88 14.07 1.68
N GLU A 88 5.84 14.99 1.71
CA GLU A 88 6.89 15.01 0.72
C GLU A 88 8.25 14.86 1.39
N ARG A 89 9.07 13.94 0.89
CA ARG A 89 10.41 13.68 1.42
C ARG A 89 11.34 13.35 0.27
N ASN A 90 12.44 14.09 0.19
CA ASN A 90 13.51 13.81 -0.78
C ASN A 90 13.00 13.67 -2.22
N GLY A 91 12.03 14.51 -2.59
CA GLY A 91 11.47 14.49 -3.95
C GLY A 91 10.43 13.41 -4.18
N ILE A 92 10.10 12.64 -3.16
CA ILE A 92 9.07 11.61 -3.24
C ILE A 92 7.80 12.14 -2.56
N LYS A 93 6.69 12.04 -3.25
CA LYS A 93 5.40 12.46 -2.72
C LYS A 93 4.62 11.25 -2.26
N PHE A 94 4.23 11.26 -0.99
CA PHE A 94 3.42 10.21 -0.38
C PHE A 94 2.03 10.75 -0.12
N THR A 95 1.01 10.09 -0.65
CA THR A 95 -0.38 10.43 -0.33
C THR A 95 -0.92 9.30 0.53
N PHE A 96 -1.25 9.62 1.78
CA PHE A 96 -1.75 8.67 2.77
C PHE A 96 -3.26 8.74 2.82
N LEU A 97 -3.89 7.57 2.83
CA LEU A 97 -5.34 7.46 3.02
C LEU A 97 -5.63 6.41 4.08
N GLN A 98 -6.50 6.78 5.02
CA GLN A 98 -7.06 5.86 6.00
C GLN A 98 -8.57 6.01 5.95
N ASN A 99 -9.29 4.91 6.02
CA ASN A 99 -10.75 4.95 6.08
C ASN A 99 -11.25 3.69 6.76
N SER A 100 -12.52 3.68 7.15
CA SER A 100 -13.14 2.52 7.77
C SER A 100 -14.64 2.53 7.52
N GLY A 101 -15.28 1.41 7.79
CA GLY A 101 -16.72 1.22 7.59
C GLY A 101 -16.98 -0.19 7.13
N SER A 102 -18.09 -0.36 6.41
CA SER A 102 -18.39 -1.63 5.75
C SER A 102 -17.70 -1.62 4.38
N PHE A 103 -16.87 -2.63 4.15
CA PHE A 103 -16.13 -2.74 2.90
C PHE A 103 -16.97 -3.47 1.87
N ASN A 104 -17.11 -2.87 0.70
CA ASN A 104 -18.00 -3.39 -0.35
C ASN A 104 -17.24 -4.09 -1.45
N GLY A 105 -15.99 -4.44 -1.20
CA GLY A 105 -15.18 -5.09 -2.22
C GLY A 105 -14.64 -4.10 -3.22
N GLY A 106 -13.72 -4.56 -4.02
CA GLY A 106 -13.13 -3.74 -5.05
C GLY A 106 -12.39 -4.62 -6.01
N MET A 107 -11.66 -3.99 -6.90
CA MET A 107 -10.93 -4.73 -7.90
C MET A 107 -9.96 -5.70 -7.25
N GLY A 108 -10.11 -6.97 -7.54
CA GLY A 108 -9.26 -8.01 -6.99
C GLY A 108 -9.67 -8.51 -5.63
N GLN A 109 -10.76 -7.96 -5.05
CA GLN A 109 -11.27 -8.42 -3.76
C GLN A 109 -12.76 -8.61 -3.88
N SER A 110 -13.22 -9.80 -3.57
CA SER A 110 -14.62 -10.14 -3.72
C SER A 110 -15.38 -10.16 -2.40
N GLU A 111 -14.67 -10.10 -1.27
CA GLU A 111 -15.32 -10.20 0.02
C GLU A 111 -15.85 -8.86 0.49
N GLU A 112 -17.04 -8.91 1.06
CA GLU A 112 -17.64 -7.78 1.74
C GLU A 112 -17.66 -8.08 3.22
N PHE A 113 -17.30 -7.12 4.05
CA PHE A 113 -17.38 -7.33 5.48
C PHE A 113 -17.50 -6.00 6.22
N ASP A 114 -18.09 -6.07 7.41
CA ASP A 114 -18.29 -4.93 8.27
C ASP A 114 -17.07 -4.70 9.14
N ASN A 115 -17.02 -3.53 9.77
CA ASN A 115 -15.94 -3.16 10.68
C ASN A 115 -14.57 -3.33 10.04
N ALA A 116 -14.48 -2.88 8.80
CA ALA A 116 -13.27 -2.96 8.00
C ALA A 116 -12.53 -1.63 8.02
N ALA A 117 -11.25 -1.69 7.71
CA ALA A 117 -10.44 -0.48 7.56
C ALA A 117 -9.50 -0.63 6.39
N LEU A 118 -9.05 0.52 5.89
CA LEU A 118 -8.09 0.61 4.80
C LEU A 118 -6.95 1.51 5.21
N ILE A 119 -5.74 1.10 4.88
CA ILE A 119 -4.58 1.97 4.84
C ILE A 119 -4.04 1.91 3.42
N GLY A 120 -3.89 3.07 2.80
CA GLY A 120 -3.35 3.16 1.46
C GLY A 120 -2.31 4.25 1.37
N PHE A 121 -1.34 4.04 0.50
CA PHE A 121 -0.35 5.04 0.13
C PHE A 121 -0.23 5.09 -1.37
N ILE A 122 -0.16 6.28 -1.90
CA ILE A 122 0.23 6.48 -3.28
C ILE A 122 1.58 7.19 -3.24
N VAL A 123 2.60 6.54 -3.79
CA VAL A 123 3.98 6.99 -3.70
C VAL A 123 4.46 7.34 -5.10
N GLN A 124 4.81 8.61 -5.30
CA GLN A 124 5.18 9.10 -6.62
C GLN A 124 6.62 9.61 -6.60
N ASN A 125 7.41 9.12 -7.56
CA ASN A 125 8.69 9.73 -7.86
C ASN A 125 8.61 10.34 -9.26
N SER A 126 9.74 10.78 -9.82
CA SER A 126 9.74 11.44 -11.13
C SER A 126 9.35 10.51 -12.28
N GLN A 127 9.33 9.20 -12.07
CA GLN A 127 9.14 8.24 -13.14
C GLN A 127 7.93 7.32 -12.94
N ASN A 128 7.65 6.95 -11.71
CA ASN A 128 6.66 5.91 -11.43
C ASN A 128 5.73 6.31 -10.29
N THR A 129 4.57 5.69 -10.27
CA THR A 129 3.61 5.81 -9.18
C THR A 129 3.29 4.41 -8.66
N TYR A 130 3.44 4.23 -7.35
CA TYR A 130 3.17 2.97 -6.67
C TYR A 130 1.98 3.14 -5.75
N TYR A 131 1.14 2.13 -5.69
CA TYR A 131 -0.09 2.15 -4.92
C TYR A 131 -0.03 0.99 -3.92
N TYR A 132 0.04 1.33 -2.64
CA TYR A 132 0.07 0.35 -1.54
C TYR A 132 -1.30 0.33 -0.90
N LYS A 133 -1.89 -0.85 -0.77
CA LYS A 133 -3.26 -0.94 -0.26
C LYS A 133 -3.40 -2.15 0.64
N ALA A 134 -3.91 -1.93 1.85
CA ALA A 134 -4.24 -2.99 2.79
C ALA A 134 -5.65 -2.76 3.31
N VAL A 135 -6.47 -3.81 3.30
CA VAL A 135 -7.81 -3.79 3.86
C VAL A 135 -7.92 -4.96 4.80
N ALA A 136 -8.41 -4.71 6.01
CA ALA A 136 -8.55 -5.75 7.03
C ALA A 136 -9.58 -5.30 8.04
N GLU A 137 -9.92 -6.19 8.98
CA GLU A 137 -10.73 -5.79 10.11
C GLU A 137 -10.02 -4.67 10.88
N VAL A 138 -10.80 -3.75 11.42
CA VAL A 138 -10.26 -2.55 12.09
C VAL A 138 -9.17 -2.88 13.10
N ASP A 139 -9.43 -3.81 14.01
CA ASP A 139 -8.47 -4.08 15.08
C ASP A 139 -7.16 -4.67 14.55
N VAL A 140 -7.27 -5.51 13.53
CA VAL A 140 -6.09 -6.13 12.92
C VAL A 140 -5.24 -5.08 12.22
N LEU A 141 -5.87 -4.21 11.42
CA LEU A 141 -5.14 -3.19 10.68
C LEU A 141 -4.58 -2.11 11.62
N HIS A 142 -5.36 -1.72 12.62
CA HIS A 142 -4.94 -0.71 13.59
C HIS A 142 -3.68 -1.15 14.34
N GLU A 143 -3.58 -2.43 14.65
CA GLU A 143 -2.42 -2.99 15.34
C GLU A 143 -1.13 -2.80 14.50
N SER A 144 -1.23 -2.87 13.19
CA SER A 144 -0.07 -2.74 12.28
C SER A 144 0.08 -1.34 11.68
N LYS A 145 -0.76 -0.39 12.05
CA LYS A 145 -0.79 0.92 11.40
C LYS A 145 0.57 1.62 11.41
N GLU A 146 1.18 1.77 12.59
CA GLU A 146 2.47 2.47 12.69
C GLU A 146 3.57 1.73 11.95
N ASN A 147 3.54 0.42 12.01
CA ASN A 147 4.49 -0.44 11.31
C ASN A 147 4.40 -0.21 9.78
N ILE A 148 3.19 -0.14 9.25
CA ILE A 148 2.97 0.10 7.81
C ILE A 148 3.45 1.51 7.43
N ILE A 149 3.04 2.52 8.19
CA ILE A 149 3.40 3.91 7.91
C ILE A 149 4.91 4.08 7.92
N ASP A 150 5.57 3.60 8.97
CA ASP A 150 7.01 3.73 9.09
C ASP A 150 7.74 3.02 7.94
N THR A 151 7.29 1.82 7.60
CA THR A 151 7.94 1.04 6.54
C THR A 151 7.85 1.74 5.20
N ILE A 152 6.67 2.25 4.85
CA ILE A 152 6.49 2.90 3.56
C ILE A 152 7.20 4.25 3.51
N LEU A 153 7.12 5.04 4.59
CA LEU A 153 7.77 6.35 4.61
C LEU A 153 9.30 6.27 4.60
N LYS A 154 9.86 5.14 5.02
CA LYS A 154 11.30 4.93 4.98
C LYS A 154 11.76 4.36 3.64
N SER A 155 10.83 4.03 2.76
CA SER A 155 11.21 3.52 1.45
C SER A 155 11.99 4.58 0.70
N SER A 156 12.92 4.15 -0.13
CA SER A 156 13.77 5.04 -0.91
C SER A 156 13.79 4.58 -2.35
N ILE A 157 14.29 5.45 -3.19
CA ILE A 157 14.35 5.18 -4.62
C ILE A 157 15.80 5.18 -5.04
#